data_9e1cf7d5861a6f497fd7565e28cd88b2
#
_entry.id   9e1cf7d5861a6f497fd7565e28cd88b2
#
_cell.length_a   1.000
_cell.length_b   1.000
_cell.length_c   1.000
_cell.angle_alpha   90.00
_cell.angle_beta   90.00
_cell.angle_gamma   90.00
#
_symmetry.space_group_name_H-M   'P 1'
#
loop_
_entity.id
_entity.type
_entity.pdbx_description
1 polymer ?
#
loop_
_entity_poly.entity_id
_entity_poly.type
_entity_poly.pdbx_seq_one_letter_code
_entity_poly.pdbx_strand_id
1 'polypeptide(L)'
;SIGCSDFSLSRYTLCDVKGIENFALQSEEIAYVIPILKEVQAINPKLKIIAAPWTAPKWMKVSQKNGDVPYENYVGGHLNKTCYSDYADYFVRFLKAMKDNGITIHAVTPQNEPGNGNNEGGAMLMDVEEEIAFVKVLATAFHNAGLSTKIYLFDHNFDNEQYAEQVAKSLRSSSFLGDDLVEGAAFHNYGGDPTAMATFYNNTGLKSIYTETSIGSWNDGRNLKDKLCGEFNWSGL
;
A
#
# COMPACT_ATOMS: atom_id res chain seq x y z
N SER A 1 -5.17 -3.15 6.40
CA SER A 1 -3.71 -3.29 6.16
C SER A 1 -3.35 -4.71 5.77
N ILE A 2 -2.13 -4.92 5.27
CA ILE A 2 -1.51 -6.23 5.10
C ILE A 2 -0.54 -6.41 6.27
N GLY A 3 -0.93 -7.15 7.31
CA GLY A 3 -0.28 -7.19 8.60
C GLY A 3 -0.65 -6.00 9.49
N CYS A 4 0.23 -5.61 10.41
CA CYS A 4 -0.05 -4.58 11.40
C CYS A 4 -0.25 -3.16 10.82
N SER A 5 -0.92 -2.33 11.59
CA SER A 5 -1.14 -0.90 11.40
C SER A 5 -1.42 -0.24 12.75
N ASP A 6 -1.76 1.04 12.77
CA ASP A 6 -2.17 1.76 13.99
C ASP A 6 -3.40 1.14 14.69
N PHE A 7 -4.21 0.38 13.97
CA PHE A 7 -5.41 -0.28 14.52
C PHE A 7 -5.16 -1.70 15.00
N SER A 8 -3.94 -2.20 14.88
CA SER A 8 -3.60 -3.56 15.30
C SER A 8 -3.37 -3.68 16.80
N LEU A 9 -3.69 -4.82 17.36
CA LEU A 9 -3.45 -5.13 18.78
C LEU A 9 -1.96 -5.29 19.09
N SER A 10 -1.16 -5.66 18.10
CA SER A 10 0.28 -5.82 18.21
C SER A 10 0.97 -5.53 16.89
N ARG A 11 2.29 -5.39 16.90
CA ARG A 11 3.09 -5.32 15.68
C ARG A 11 3.40 -6.72 15.18
N TYR A 12 3.07 -7.01 13.94
CA TYR A 12 3.31 -8.29 13.28
C TYR A 12 3.31 -8.13 11.76
N THR A 13 3.84 -9.13 11.07
CA THR A 13 3.59 -9.35 9.65
C THR A 13 3.03 -10.75 9.42
N LEU A 14 2.59 -11.03 8.20
CA LEU A 14 2.08 -12.36 7.85
C LEU A 14 3.20 -13.39 7.61
N CYS A 15 4.47 -13.00 7.88
CA CYS A 15 5.64 -13.86 7.67
C CYS A 15 6.81 -13.44 8.57
N ASP A 16 6.64 -13.45 9.90
CA ASP A 16 7.67 -13.01 10.85
C ASP A 16 8.81 -14.04 11.03
N VAL A 17 8.56 -15.29 10.72
CA VAL A 17 9.60 -16.32 10.64
C VAL A 17 10.26 -16.24 9.27
N LYS A 18 11.60 -16.23 9.22
CA LYS A 18 12.36 -16.15 7.97
C LYS A 18 12.02 -17.30 7.02
N GLY A 19 11.80 -16.95 5.75
CA GLY A 19 11.41 -17.85 4.68
C GLY A 19 9.95 -17.64 4.30
N ILE A 20 9.70 -17.35 3.02
CA ILE A 20 8.35 -17.01 2.51
C ILE A 20 7.36 -18.18 2.63
N GLU A 21 7.85 -19.40 2.75
CA GLU A 21 7.05 -20.59 3.04
C GLU A 21 6.33 -20.54 4.39
N ASN A 22 6.82 -19.70 5.32
CA ASN A 22 6.21 -19.47 6.64
C ASN A 22 5.10 -18.42 6.63
N PHE A 23 4.71 -17.92 5.46
CA PHE A 23 3.58 -17.01 5.33
C PHE A 23 2.28 -17.67 5.83
N ALA A 24 1.56 -16.96 6.70
CA ALA A 24 0.21 -17.35 7.15
C ALA A 24 -0.58 -16.11 7.58
N LEU A 25 -1.90 -16.12 7.33
CA LEU A 25 -2.81 -15.17 7.98
C LEU A 25 -2.71 -15.34 9.49
N GLN A 26 -2.64 -14.24 10.22
CA GLN A 26 -2.49 -14.23 11.66
C GLN A 26 -3.85 -14.17 12.37
N SER A 27 -3.83 -14.21 13.68
CA SER A 27 -5.05 -14.20 14.49
C SER A 27 -5.93 -12.97 14.27
N GLU A 28 -5.33 -11.81 13.98
CA GLU A 28 -6.08 -10.58 13.74
C GLU A 28 -6.85 -10.63 12.42
N GLU A 29 -6.23 -11.10 11.34
CA GLU A 29 -6.95 -11.30 10.07
C GLU A 29 -8.10 -12.28 10.23
N ILE A 30 -7.88 -13.39 10.93
CA ILE A 30 -8.87 -14.46 11.07
C ILE A 30 -10.02 -14.06 11.99
N ALA A 31 -9.70 -13.43 13.14
CA ALA A 31 -10.70 -13.12 14.16
C ALA A 31 -11.48 -11.81 13.92
N TYR A 32 -10.87 -10.85 13.21
CA TYR A 32 -11.45 -9.51 13.08
C TYR A 32 -11.59 -9.04 11.64
N VAL A 33 -10.49 -9.01 10.87
CA VAL A 33 -10.50 -8.38 9.54
C VAL A 33 -11.42 -9.13 8.58
N ILE A 34 -11.26 -10.44 8.46
CA ILE A 34 -12.05 -11.27 7.54
C ILE A 34 -13.54 -11.29 7.91
N PRO A 35 -13.96 -11.49 9.18
CA PRO A 35 -15.36 -11.44 9.55
C PRO A 35 -16.00 -10.09 9.24
N ILE A 36 -15.36 -8.97 9.60
CA ILE A 36 -15.87 -7.62 9.33
C ILE A 36 -16.00 -7.37 7.82
N LEU A 37 -15.01 -7.73 7.04
CA LEU A 37 -15.08 -7.55 5.58
C LEU A 37 -16.21 -8.38 4.95
N LYS A 38 -16.48 -9.58 5.44
CA LYS A 38 -17.63 -10.38 4.99
C LYS A 38 -18.97 -9.71 5.31
N GLU A 39 -19.12 -9.14 6.51
CA GLU A 39 -20.32 -8.40 6.90
C GLU A 39 -20.50 -7.15 6.02
N VAL A 40 -19.45 -6.39 5.78
CA VAL A 40 -19.50 -5.20 4.93
C VAL A 40 -19.83 -5.55 3.49
N GLN A 41 -19.26 -6.64 2.95
CA GLN A 41 -19.58 -7.12 1.61
C GLN A 41 -21.01 -7.67 1.50
N ALA A 42 -21.56 -8.23 2.57
CA ALA A 42 -22.97 -8.64 2.60
C ALA A 42 -23.92 -7.44 2.49
N ILE A 43 -23.54 -6.27 3.04
CA ILE A 43 -24.29 -5.02 2.93
C ILE A 43 -24.08 -4.39 1.54
N ASN A 44 -22.82 -4.34 1.06
CA ASN A 44 -22.49 -3.78 -0.25
C ASN A 44 -21.58 -4.74 -1.05
N PRO A 45 -22.16 -5.64 -1.88
CA PRO A 45 -21.37 -6.58 -2.69
C PRO A 45 -20.47 -5.93 -3.74
N LYS A 46 -20.67 -4.65 -4.04
CA LYS A 46 -19.87 -3.89 -5.02
C LYS A 46 -18.70 -3.15 -4.38
N LEU A 47 -18.53 -3.25 -3.05
CA LEU A 47 -17.44 -2.58 -2.34
C LEU A 47 -16.10 -3.06 -2.88
N LYS A 48 -15.26 -2.11 -3.26
CA LYS A 48 -13.86 -2.35 -3.62
C LYS A 48 -13.00 -2.27 -2.38
N ILE A 49 -12.19 -3.30 -2.16
CA ILE A 49 -11.27 -3.38 -1.02
C ILE A 49 -9.86 -3.11 -1.54
N ILE A 50 -9.19 -2.17 -0.90
CA ILE A 50 -7.79 -1.82 -1.16
C ILE A 50 -6.99 -2.20 0.08
N ALA A 51 -5.78 -2.72 -0.10
CA ALA A 51 -4.92 -3.14 0.99
C ALA A 51 -3.51 -2.56 0.83
N ALA A 52 -2.92 -2.12 1.93
CA ALA A 52 -1.58 -1.55 2.01
C ALA A 52 -0.78 -2.21 3.13
N PRO A 53 0.49 -2.58 2.93
CA PRO A 53 1.39 -2.96 4.02
C PRO A 53 1.99 -1.72 4.66
N TRP A 54 2.13 -1.73 5.98
CA TRP A 54 2.83 -0.66 6.71
C TRP A 54 4.32 -0.97 6.87
N THR A 55 4.68 -2.24 6.88
CA THR A 55 6.08 -2.70 6.90
C THR A 55 6.20 -4.09 6.29
N ALA A 56 7.36 -4.39 5.72
CA ALA A 56 7.72 -5.75 5.34
C ALA A 56 8.14 -6.59 6.57
N PRO A 57 8.15 -7.93 6.47
CA PRO A 57 8.78 -8.79 7.46
C PRO A 57 10.19 -8.33 7.81
N LYS A 58 10.54 -8.32 9.11
CA LYS A 58 11.83 -7.79 9.58
C LYS A 58 13.03 -8.40 8.87
N TRP A 59 12.99 -9.70 8.60
CA TRP A 59 14.07 -10.41 7.93
C TRP A 59 14.27 -10.01 6.45
N MET A 60 13.30 -9.31 5.85
CA MET A 60 13.39 -8.75 4.50
C MET A 60 13.95 -7.31 4.50
N LYS A 61 14.29 -6.74 5.65
CA LYS A 61 14.66 -5.32 5.77
C LYS A 61 16.14 -5.11 6.01
N VAL A 62 16.62 -3.95 5.57
CA VAL A 62 17.98 -3.44 5.80
C VAL A 62 17.91 -2.04 6.42
N SER A 63 18.99 -1.64 7.11
CA SER A 63 19.03 -0.36 7.83
C SER A 63 19.10 0.87 6.93
N GLN A 64 19.61 0.70 5.72
CA GLN A 64 19.80 1.79 4.76
C GLN A 64 19.48 1.33 3.34
N LYS A 65 18.99 2.24 2.52
CA LYS A 65 18.80 2.02 1.09
C LYS A 65 20.07 1.42 0.46
N ASN A 66 19.88 0.33 -0.30
CA ASN A 66 20.95 -0.41 -0.95
C ASN A 66 22.03 -0.97 0.00
N GLY A 67 21.77 -0.97 1.30
CA GLY A 67 22.63 -1.59 2.30
C GLY A 67 22.43 -3.09 2.40
N ASP A 68 23.26 -3.72 3.20
CA ASP A 68 23.25 -5.17 3.50
C ASP A 68 23.09 -5.46 5.00
N VAL A 69 23.10 -4.43 5.83
CA VAL A 69 22.96 -4.58 7.30
C VAL A 69 21.48 -4.85 7.63
N PRO A 70 21.16 -6.04 8.18
CA PRO A 70 19.79 -6.39 8.56
C PRO A 70 19.15 -5.37 9.51
N TYR A 71 17.83 -5.20 9.38
CA TYR A 71 17.06 -4.28 10.22
C TYR A 71 15.89 -4.99 10.90
N GLU A 72 16.14 -5.46 12.13
CA GLU A 72 15.24 -6.30 12.92
C GLU A 72 14.16 -5.49 13.67
N ASN A 73 13.49 -4.54 12.98
CA ASN A 73 12.44 -3.71 13.57
C ASN A 73 11.25 -3.57 12.61
N TYR A 74 10.02 -3.47 13.15
CA TYR A 74 8.83 -3.18 12.38
C TYR A 74 8.73 -1.72 11.95
N VAL A 75 9.44 -0.81 12.60
CA VAL A 75 9.41 0.64 12.34
C VAL A 75 10.73 1.08 11.72
N GLY A 76 10.67 1.70 10.54
CA GLY A 76 11.83 2.17 9.78
C GLY A 76 12.51 1.12 8.91
N GLY A 77 13.72 1.43 8.46
CA GLY A 77 14.48 0.60 7.52
C GLY A 77 13.96 0.66 6.08
N HIS A 78 14.60 -0.10 5.20
CA HIS A 78 14.28 -0.22 3.77
C HIS A 78 14.09 -1.68 3.38
N LEU A 79 13.38 -1.94 2.30
CA LEU A 79 13.27 -3.27 1.75
C LEU A 79 14.61 -3.71 1.13
N ASN A 80 15.11 -4.87 1.54
CA ASN A 80 16.30 -5.45 0.93
C ASN A 80 16.01 -5.85 -0.52
N LYS A 81 16.81 -5.36 -1.47
CA LYS A 81 16.66 -5.69 -2.89
C LYS A 81 16.70 -7.18 -3.19
N THR A 82 17.47 -7.94 -2.42
CA THR A 82 17.52 -9.40 -2.56
C THR A 82 16.23 -10.10 -2.16
N CYS A 83 15.33 -9.42 -1.43
CA CYS A 83 14.04 -9.92 -0.98
C CYS A 83 12.86 -9.44 -1.84
N TYR A 84 13.08 -8.70 -2.92
CA TYR A 84 11.98 -8.18 -3.76
C TYR A 84 11.06 -9.29 -4.28
N SER A 85 11.63 -10.41 -4.72
CA SER A 85 10.84 -11.57 -5.17
C SER A 85 10.03 -12.21 -4.04
N ASP A 86 10.64 -12.37 -2.86
CA ASP A 86 9.95 -12.93 -1.70
C ASP A 86 8.84 -11.99 -1.21
N TYR A 87 9.11 -10.67 -1.23
CA TYR A 87 8.09 -9.70 -0.84
C TYR A 87 6.95 -9.60 -1.86
N ALA A 88 7.22 -9.76 -3.13
CA ALA A 88 6.16 -9.88 -4.15
C ALA A 88 5.34 -11.16 -3.97
N ASP A 89 5.97 -12.30 -3.63
CA ASP A 89 5.27 -13.55 -3.29
C ASP A 89 4.44 -13.42 -2.01
N TYR A 90 4.90 -12.62 -1.03
CA TYR A 90 4.12 -12.25 0.15
C TYR A 90 2.77 -11.63 -0.21
N PHE A 91 2.74 -10.68 -1.16
CA PHE A 91 1.49 -10.10 -1.68
C PHE A 91 0.65 -11.15 -2.42
N VAL A 92 1.25 -11.97 -3.27
CA VAL A 92 0.53 -13.03 -3.99
C VAL A 92 -0.15 -14.00 -3.01
N ARG A 93 0.56 -14.42 -1.97
CA ARG A 93 0.02 -15.30 -0.92
C ARG A 93 -1.12 -14.63 -0.15
N PHE A 94 -0.96 -13.35 0.22
CA PHE A 94 -2.01 -12.58 0.86
C PHE A 94 -3.27 -12.52 0.00
N LEU A 95 -3.15 -12.15 -1.26
CA LEU A 95 -4.29 -12.06 -2.19
C LEU A 95 -5.02 -13.40 -2.37
N LYS A 96 -4.27 -14.49 -2.48
CA LYS A 96 -4.82 -15.85 -2.56
C LYS A 96 -5.52 -16.24 -1.26
N ALA A 97 -4.89 -16.04 -0.12
CA ALA A 97 -5.46 -16.37 1.18
C ALA A 97 -6.75 -15.57 1.47
N MET A 98 -6.81 -14.28 1.11
CA MET A 98 -8.02 -13.48 1.20
C MET A 98 -9.12 -14.00 0.27
N LYS A 99 -8.77 -14.34 -0.96
CA LYS A 99 -9.71 -14.92 -1.93
C LYS A 99 -10.27 -16.26 -1.45
N ASP A 100 -9.45 -17.13 -0.88
CA ASP A 100 -9.86 -18.42 -0.31
C ASP A 100 -10.84 -18.23 0.87
N ASN A 101 -10.78 -17.07 1.53
CA ASN A 101 -11.74 -16.64 2.54
C ASN A 101 -12.95 -15.88 1.97
N GLY A 102 -13.11 -15.82 0.65
CA GLY A 102 -14.24 -15.16 -0.02
C GLY A 102 -14.11 -13.64 -0.15
N ILE A 103 -12.88 -13.08 0.04
CA ILE A 103 -12.62 -11.65 -0.04
C ILE A 103 -11.72 -11.38 -1.24
N THR A 104 -12.23 -10.60 -2.22
CA THR A 104 -11.44 -10.15 -3.37
C THR A 104 -10.84 -8.78 -3.08
N ILE A 105 -9.52 -8.69 -3.06
CA ILE A 105 -8.79 -7.43 -2.97
C ILE A 105 -8.70 -6.82 -4.37
N HIS A 106 -9.32 -5.64 -4.53
CA HIS A 106 -9.36 -4.94 -5.81
C HIS A 106 -8.02 -4.33 -6.19
N ALA A 107 -7.33 -3.74 -5.21
CA ALA A 107 -6.04 -3.10 -5.42
C ALA A 107 -5.15 -3.19 -4.17
N VAL A 108 -3.86 -2.99 -4.39
CA VAL A 108 -2.87 -2.81 -3.32
C VAL A 108 -2.04 -1.56 -3.57
N THR A 109 -1.41 -1.05 -2.51
CA THR A 109 -0.28 -0.13 -2.63
C THR A 109 1.01 -0.85 -2.23
N PRO A 110 2.17 -0.52 -2.82
CA PRO A 110 3.44 -1.18 -2.50
C PRO A 110 3.89 -0.97 -1.06
N GLN A 111 3.62 0.22 -0.50
CA GLN A 111 3.97 0.63 0.85
C GLN A 111 3.06 1.77 1.31
N ASN A 112 2.50 1.67 2.51
CA ASN A 112 1.85 2.79 3.18
C ASN A 112 2.90 3.82 3.59
N GLU A 113 2.67 5.08 3.25
CA GLU A 113 3.52 6.23 3.61
C GLU A 113 5.03 6.01 3.39
N PRO A 114 5.47 5.79 2.15
CA PRO A 114 6.86 5.40 1.86
C PRO A 114 7.91 6.44 2.29
N GLY A 115 7.52 7.68 2.54
CA GLY A 115 8.38 8.73 3.10
C GLY A 115 8.42 8.80 4.63
N ASN A 116 7.58 8.01 5.33
CA ASN A 116 7.46 8.03 6.79
C ASN A 116 8.06 6.78 7.43
N GLY A 117 9.28 6.91 7.95
CA GLY A 117 9.97 5.80 8.64
C GLY A 117 9.66 5.68 10.14
N ASN A 118 8.72 6.47 10.69
CA ASN A 118 8.55 6.61 12.14
C ASN A 118 7.15 6.24 12.66
N ASN A 119 6.27 5.73 11.81
CA ASN A 119 4.93 5.37 12.25
C ASN A 119 5.00 4.17 13.21
N GLU A 120 4.48 4.34 14.43
CA GLU A 120 4.59 3.34 15.50
C GLU A 120 3.80 2.06 15.21
N GLY A 121 2.74 2.11 14.42
CA GLY A 121 1.96 0.94 14.00
C GLY A 121 2.71 0.01 13.04
N GLY A 122 3.80 0.48 12.49
CA GLY A 122 4.66 -0.14 11.50
C GLY A 122 5.08 0.90 10.46
N ALA A 123 6.31 0.82 9.97
CA ALA A 123 6.80 1.73 8.93
C ALA A 123 7.95 1.09 8.15
N MET A 124 8.08 1.47 6.89
CA MET A 124 9.24 1.14 6.08
C MET A 124 9.44 2.25 5.04
N LEU A 125 10.65 2.75 4.96
CA LEU A 125 11.01 3.70 3.91
C LEU A 125 11.11 3.00 2.57
N MET A 126 10.58 3.66 1.54
CA MET A 126 10.71 3.25 0.16
C MET A 126 10.83 4.51 -0.68
N ASP A 127 11.95 4.75 -1.31
CA ASP A 127 12.09 5.93 -2.18
C ASP A 127 11.62 5.66 -3.61
N VAL A 128 11.62 6.71 -4.44
CA VAL A 128 11.16 6.64 -5.84
C VAL A 128 11.81 5.49 -6.61
N GLU A 129 13.12 5.29 -6.47
CA GLU A 129 13.85 4.25 -7.22
C GLU A 129 13.56 2.85 -6.69
N GLU A 130 13.39 2.73 -5.37
CA GLU A 130 13.00 1.47 -4.73
C GLU A 130 11.59 1.08 -5.14
N GLU A 131 10.63 2.02 -5.15
CA GLU A 131 9.26 1.74 -5.58
C GLU A 131 9.20 1.37 -7.05
N ILE A 132 9.89 2.09 -7.94
CA ILE A 132 9.98 1.75 -9.36
C ILE A 132 10.48 0.32 -9.55
N ALA A 133 11.55 -0.05 -8.86
CA ALA A 133 12.16 -1.37 -8.99
C ALA A 133 11.24 -2.46 -8.41
N PHE A 134 10.65 -2.22 -7.25
CA PHE A 134 9.78 -3.19 -6.59
C PHE A 134 8.46 -3.37 -7.36
N VAL A 135 7.82 -2.32 -7.83
CA VAL A 135 6.55 -2.40 -8.59
C VAL A 135 6.69 -3.26 -9.84
N LYS A 136 7.82 -3.20 -10.55
CA LYS A 136 8.08 -4.09 -11.70
C LYS A 136 8.10 -5.57 -11.30
N VAL A 137 8.71 -5.89 -10.17
CA VAL A 137 8.73 -7.26 -9.64
C VAL A 137 7.35 -7.69 -9.16
N LEU A 138 6.63 -6.81 -8.45
CA LEU A 138 5.29 -7.05 -7.92
C LEU A 138 4.28 -7.29 -9.05
N ALA A 139 4.24 -6.43 -10.05
CA ALA A 139 3.35 -6.56 -11.21
C ALA A 139 3.62 -7.84 -12.00
N THR A 140 4.91 -8.16 -12.21
CA THR A 140 5.32 -9.42 -12.83
C THR A 140 4.84 -10.64 -12.03
N ALA A 141 4.96 -10.60 -10.70
CA ALA A 141 4.49 -11.68 -9.84
C ALA A 141 2.96 -11.85 -9.91
N PHE A 142 2.22 -10.73 -9.93
CA PHE A 142 0.75 -10.76 -10.10
C PHE A 142 0.35 -11.34 -11.45
N HIS A 143 0.96 -10.89 -12.53
CA HIS A 143 0.71 -11.42 -13.86
C HIS A 143 0.97 -12.93 -13.92
N ASN A 144 2.11 -13.41 -13.44
CA ASN A 144 2.48 -14.81 -13.42
C ASN A 144 1.53 -15.68 -12.55
N ALA A 145 0.96 -15.07 -11.50
CA ALA A 145 -0.03 -15.73 -10.64
C ALA A 145 -1.46 -15.66 -11.18
N GLY A 146 -1.70 -15.04 -12.34
CA GLY A 146 -3.03 -14.85 -12.93
C GLY A 146 -3.94 -13.93 -12.11
N LEU A 147 -3.35 -12.96 -11.39
CA LEU A 147 -4.07 -11.98 -10.57
C LEU A 147 -4.36 -10.72 -11.40
N SER A 148 -5.56 -10.17 -11.22
CA SER A 148 -6.00 -8.91 -11.83
C SER A 148 -6.03 -7.75 -10.84
N THR A 149 -5.52 -7.96 -9.63
CA THR A 149 -5.42 -6.94 -8.58
C THR A 149 -4.60 -5.77 -9.08
N LYS A 150 -5.13 -4.56 -8.93
CA LYS A 150 -4.48 -3.33 -9.39
C LYS A 150 -3.43 -2.84 -8.38
N ILE A 151 -2.50 -2.04 -8.87
CA ILE A 151 -1.45 -1.41 -8.06
C ILE A 151 -1.64 0.09 -8.13
N TYR A 152 -1.77 0.73 -6.98
CA TYR A 152 -1.72 2.17 -6.83
C TYR A 152 -0.42 2.56 -6.16
N LEU A 153 0.29 3.48 -6.79
CA LEU A 153 1.62 3.94 -6.37
C LEU A 153 1.53 4.86 -5.16
N PHE A 154 2.64 5.12 -4.50
CA PHE A 154 2.85 6.17 -3.51
C PHE A 154 2.14 5.94 -2.17
N ASP A 155 0.83 6.22 -2.06
CA ASP A 155 0.04 6.06 -0.83
C ASP A 155 0.51 6.96 0.33
N HIS A 156 0.63 8.28 0.07
CA HIS A 156 1.11 9.27 1.03
C HIS A 156 0.53 10.67 0.75
N ASN A 157 0.99 11.67 1.50
CA ASN A 157 0.46 13.02 1.54
C ASN A 157 0.53 13.78 0.20
N PHE A 158 -0.43 14.68 0.00
CA PHE A 158 -0.52 15.51 -1.20
C PHE A 158 0.70 16.41 -1.44
N ASP A 159 1.43 16.78 -0.39
CA ASP A 159 2.60 17.67 -0.49
C ASP A 159 3.84 17.04 -1.15
N ASN A 160 3.81 15.73 -1.39
CA ASN A 160 4.88 15.04 -2.12
C ASN A 160 4.36 14.33 -3.40
N GLU A 161 3.40 14.94 -4.07
CA GLU A 161 2.82 14.43 -5.33
C GLU A 161 3.88 14.15 -6.40
N GLN A 162 4.99 14.91 -6.41
CA GLN A 162 6.09 14.72 -7.34
C GLN A 162 6.75 13.34 -7.24
N TYR A 163 6.73 12.72 -6.07
CA TYR A 163 7.15 11.32 -5.92
C TYR A 163 6.30 10.40 -6.78
N ALA A 164 4.97 10.50 -6.65
CA ALA A 164 4.03 9.69 -7.43
C ALA A 164 4.22 9.88 -8.94
N GLU A 165 4.41 11.13 -9.39
CA GLU A 165 4.68 11.44 -10.79
C GLU A 165 5.97 10.80 -11.31
N GLN A 166 7.05 10.88 -10.56
CA GLN A 166 8.35 10.32 -10.96
C GLN A 166 8.26 8.80 -11.11
N VAL A 167 7.63 8.12 -10.15
CA VAL A 167 7.39 6.67 -10.24
C VAL A 167 6.53 6.34 -11.46
N ALA A 168 5.40 6.99 -11.63
CA ALA A 168 4.47 6.75 -12.72
C ALA A 168 5.12 6.97 -14.10
N LYS A 169 5.81 8.09 -14.30
CA LYS A 169 6.49 8.43 -15.56
C LYS A 169 7.60 7.42 -15.88
N SER A 170 8.38 7.01 -14.86
CA SER A 170 9.43 6.00 -15.05
C SER A 170 8.85 4.64 -15.45
N LEU A 171 7.80 4.17 -14.79
CA LEU A 171 7.15 2.90 -15.11
C LEU A 171 6.55 2.93 -16.53
N ARG A 172 5.86 4.01 -16.91
CA ARG A 172 5.28 4.15 -18.25
C ARG A 172 6.30 4.30 -19.38
N SER A 173 7.51 4.74 -19.08
CA SER A 173 8.60 4.82 -20.06
C SER A 173 9.24 3.47 -20.38
N SER A 174 8.89 2.41 -19.64
CA SER A 174 9.42 1.06 -19.82
C SER A 174 8.27 0.05 -19.89
N SER A 175 8.39 -0.92 -20.80
CA SER A 175 7.47 -2.06 -20.84
C SER A 175 7.98 -3.16 -19.91
N PHE A 176 7.09 -3.72 -19.09
CA PHE A 176 7.36 -4.85 -18.22
C PHE A 176 6.10 -5.71 -18.07
N LEU A 177 6.28 -6.94 -17.65
CA LEU A 177 5.16 -7.88 -17.52
C LEU A 177 4.23 -7.42 -16.38
N GLY A 178 2.93 -7.25 -16.68
CA GLY A 178 1.94 -6.76 -15.74
C GLY A 178 1.88 -5.23 -15.62
N ASP A 179 2.47 -4.48 -16.53
CA ASP A 179 2.42 -3.00 -16.52
C ASP A 179 0.99 -2.44 -16.59
N ASP A 180 0.05 -3.20 -17.18
CA ASP A 180 -1.39 -2.90 -17.23
C ASP A 180 -2.09 -3.00 -15.85
N LEU A 181 -1.43 -3.54 -14.84
CA LEU A 181 -1.92 -3.60 -13.47
C LEU A 181 -1.67 -2.30 -12.69
N VAL A 182 -0.75 -1.44 -13.14
CA VAL A 182 -0.50 -0.13 -12.53
C VAL A 182 -1.64 0.81 -12.94
N GLU A 183 -2.55 1.09 -12.00
CA GLU A 183 -3.79 1.81 -12.26
C GLU A 183 -3.66 3.31 -11.98
N GLY A 184 -2.87 3.71 -10.98
CA GLY A 184 -2.75 5.09 -10.55
C GLY A 184 -1.88 5.31 -9.34
N ALA A 185 -2.17 6.39 -8.60
CA ALA A 185 -1.55 6.69 -7.31
C ALA A 185 -2.60 6.91 -6.22
N ALA A 186 -2.22 6.58 -4.99
CA ALA A 186 -3.01 6.74 -3.78
C ALA A 186 -2.50 7.93 -2.96
N PHE A 187 -3.41 8.64 -2.31
CA PHE A 187 -3.09 9.87 -1.59
C PHE A 187 -3.71 9.92 -0.19
N HIS A 188 -2.97 10.54 0.74
CA HIS A 188 -3.38 10.86 2.11
C HIS A 188 -3.54 12.35 2.31
N ASN A 189 -4.38 12.75 3.25
CA ASN A 189 -4.62 14.15 3.58
C ASN A 189 -4.12 14.50 5.00
N TYR A 190 -2.84 14.39 5.22
CA TYR A 190 -2.17 14.92 6.41
C TYR A 190 -1.21 16.08 6.07
N GLY A 191 -0.95 16.32 4.79
CA GLY A 191 -0.14 17.41 4.30
C GLY A 191 -0.42 17.73 2.83
N GLY A 192 -0.31 19.00 2.46
CA GLY A 192 -0.54 19.47 1.09
C GLY A 192 -2.01 19.78 0.78
N ASP A 193 -2.32 19.83 -0.51
CA ASP A 193 -3.63 20.23 -1.04
C ASP A 193 -4.18 19.14 -1.96
N PRO A 194 -5.47 18.79 -1.88
CA PRO A 194 -6.08 17.71 -2.67
C PRO A 194 -6.04 17.95 -4.19
N THR A 195 -5.79 19.18 -4.65
CA THR A 195 -5.56 19.46 -6.09
C THR A 195 -4.36 18.68 -6.65
N ALA A 196 -3.46 18.18 -5.80
CA ALA A 196 -2.38 17.27 -6.18
C ALA A 196 -2.89 16.03 -6.93
N MET A 197 -4.07 15.51 -6.59
CA MET A 197 -4.70 14.38 -7.30
C MET A 197 -5.03 14.73 -8.75
N ALA A 198 -5.58 15.93 -8.99
CA ALA A 198 -5.85 16.41 -10.33
C ALA A 198 -4.55 16.71 -11.11
N THR A 199 -3.55 17.27 -10.44
CA THR A 199 -2.21 17.51 -11.01
C THR A 199 -1.59 16.21 -11.47
N PHE A 200 -1.56 15.19 -10.63
CA PHE A 200 -1.05 13.86 -10.97
C PHE A 200 -1.79 13.28 -12.20
N TYR A 201 -3.13 13.32 -12.20
CA TYR A 201 -3.91 12.82 -13.34
C TYR A 201 -3.57 13.58 -14.64
N ASN A 202 -3.52 14.91 -14.59
CA ASN A 202 -3.21 15.72 -15.76
C ASN A 202 -1.79 15.46 -16.31
N ASN A 203 -0.83 15.22 -15.43
CA ASN A 203 0.58 15.02 -15.78
C ASN A 203 0.91 13.59 -16.22
N THR A 204 0.12 12.60 -15.80
CA THR A 204 0.40 11.18 -16.04
C THR A 204 -0.65 10.45 -16.85
N GLY A 205 -1.90 10.92 -16.85
CA GLY A 205 -3.07 10.23 -17.41
C GLY A 205 -3.49 8.99 -16.61
N LEU A 206 -2.92 8.78 -15.40
CA LEU A 206 -3.26 7.69 -14.51
C LEU A 206 -4.27 8.15 -13.44
N LYS A 207 -5.03 7.23 -12.89
CA LYS A 207 -6.05 7.54 -11.87
C LYS A 207 -5.43 8.00 -10.56
N SER A 208 -6.18 8.79 -9.82
CA SER A 208 -5.90 9.14 -8.43
C SER A 208 -6.97 8.56 -7.53
N ILE A 209 -6.57 8.05 -6.37
CA ILE A 209 -7.50 7.61 -5.32
C ILE A 209 -7.11 8.24 -3.99
N TYR A 210 -8.11 8.46 -3.15
CA TYR A 210 -7.94 8.98 -1.81
C TYR A 210 -8.09 7.83 -0.81
N THR A 211 -7.04 7.49 -0.09
CA THR A 211 -6.98 6.25 0.69
C THR A 211 -6.98 6.49 2.18
N GLU A 212 -6.47 7.64 2.67
CA GLU A 212 -6.37 7.86 4.09
C GLU A 212 -6.54 9.32 4.51
N THR A 213 -7.30 9.52 5.56
CA THR A 213 -7.42 10.76 6.33
C THR A 213 -7.92 10.45 7.73
N SER A 214 -7.80 11.43 8.61
CA SER A 214 -8.47 11.39 9.92
C SER A 214 -9.49 12.49 10.07
N ILE A 215 -10.43 12.25 10.96
CA ILE A 215 -11.49 13.18 11.33
C ILE A 215 -11.42 13.44 12.83
N GLY A 216 -11.88 14.62 13.24
CA GLY A 216 -11.96 14.98 14.64
C GLY A 216 -10.90 15.97 15.11
N SER A 217 -10.96 16.31 16.39
CA SER A 217 -10.18 17.41 16.99
C SER A 217 -8.68 17.20 17.02
N TRP A 218 -8.22 15.99 16.90
CA TRP A 218 -6.77 15.68 16.92
C TRP A 218 -6.06 15.97 15.59
N ASN A 219 -6.80 16.19 14.52
CA ASN A 219 -6.23 16.62 13.24
C ASN A 219 -6.67 18.07 12.93
N ASP A 220 -7.71 18.27 12.16
CA ASP A 220 -8.17 19.58 11.69
C ASP A 220 -9.55 19.98 12.20
N GLY A 221 -10.15 19.15 13.05
CA GLY A 221 -11.47 19.38 13.66
C GLY A 221 -12.65 19.16 12.72
N ARG A 222 -12.43 18.89 11.45
CA ARG A 222 -13.52 18.66 10.49
C ARG A 222 -14.20 17.31 10.73
N ASN A 223 -15.51 17.27 10.51
CA ASN A 223 -16.26 16.01 10.50
C ASN A 223 -16.11 15.28 9.14
N LEU A 224 -16.52 14.03 9.10
CA LEU A 224 -16.39 13.18 7.92
C LEU A 224 -17.08 13.80 6.68
N LYS A 225 -18.27 14.37 6.85
CA LYS A 225 -19.02 14.98 5.74
C LYS A 225 -18.25 16.17 5.12
N ASP A 226 -17.78 17.07 5.97
CA ASP A 226 -17.06 18.27 5.51
C ASP A 226 -15.75 17.89 4.84
N LYS A 227 -15.08 16.88 5.35
CA LYS A 227 -13.83 16.39 4.78
C LYS A 227 -14.05 15.73 3.42
N LEU A 228 -14.93 14.76 3.32
CA LEU A 228 -15.20 14.07 2.05
C LEU A 228 -15.78 15.01 0.99
N CYS A 229 -16.79 15.82 1.35
CA CYS A 229 -17.39 16.75 0.38
C CYS A 229 -16.40 17.85 -0.04
N GLY A 230 -15.58 18.35 0.89
CA GLY A 230 -14.55 19.34 0.60
C GLY A 230 -13.48 18.78 -0.34
N GLU A 231 -12.85 17.69 0.02
CA GLU A 231 -11.76 17.07 -0.73
C GLU A 231 -12.19 16.67 -2.15
N PHE A 232 -13.31 15.99 -2.30
CA PHE A 232 -13.79 15.57 -3.62
C PHE A 232 -14.18 16.74 -4.52
N ASN A 233 -14.80 17.79 -3.97
CA ASN A 233 -15.15 18.97 -4.75
C ASN A 233 -13.89 19.74 -5.21
N TRP A 234 -12.83 19.75 -4.41
CA TRP A 234 -11.59 20.47 -4.73
C TRP A 234 -10.71 19.72 -5.72
N SER A 235 -10.66 18.40 -5.60
CA SER A 235 -9.88 17.57 -6.52
C SER A 235 -10.47 17.46 -7.92
N GLY A 236 -11.71 17.85 -8.11
CA GLY A 236 -12.40 17.74 -9.39
C GLY A 236 -12.76 16.31 -9.80
N LEU A 237 -12.84 15.41 -8.82
CA LEU A 237 -13.18 13.99 -8.98
C LEU A 237 -14.68 13.75 -8.92
#